data_6d2e27b29cc68fd6b9840fd295cf587e
#
_entry.id   6d2e27b29cc68fd6b9840fd295cf587e
#
_cell.length_a   1.000
_cell.length_b   1.000
_cell.length_c   1.000
_cell.angle_alpha   90.00
_cell.angle_beta   90.00
_cell.angle_gamma   90.00
#
_symmetry.space_group_name_H-M   'P 1'
#
loop_
_entity.id
_entity.type
_entity.pdbx_description
1 polymer ?
#
loop_
_entity_poly.entity_id
_entity_poly.type
_entity_poly.pdbx_seq_one_letter_code
_entity_poly.pdbx_strand_id
1 'polypeptide(L)'
;MVGLVVDAVVIGRNEGARLEACLRSLQGQVRRVVYVDSGSVDGSVAAARALGAEVVALDLTQPFTAARARNAGLAVLQAPEFVQFVDGDCVVDPGWIAAALAGFAAHPAAVVICGRRRERFPAASVYNRLADREWDTPVGQAAACGGDALMRFAAVQAVGGYRGDLIAGEEPELCLRLRRAGGEVWRIVAEMTLHDAALLRFGQWWQRMRRAGHAFAEGAALHGAGPDRHWLAETRRAVFWGVVLPVGCGVLTAVTPFGLLLATAYPLQVLRLARRGGWEWALFTVIGKFAEAQGVFGYWFDRLRGRRRGLIEYK
;
A
#
# COMPACT_ATOMS: atom_id res chain seq x y z
N MET A 1 10.12 -21.51 27.54
CA MET A 1 10.22 -20.90 26.20
C MET A 1 10.17 -19.40 26.41
N VAL A 2 11.24 -18.66 26.08
CA VAL A 2 11.20 -17.21 26.01
C VAL A 2 10.23 -16.90 24.87
N GLY A 3 9.07 -16.31 25.19
CA GLY A 3 8.08 -15.99 24.17
C GLY A 3 8.69 -15.03 23.15
N LEU A 4 8.47 -15.27 21.86
CA LEU A 4 8.90 -14.39 20.76
C LEU A 4 8.33 -12.99 20.99
N VAL A 5 9.19 -11.97 20.96
CA VAL A 5 8.82 -10.60 21.30
C VAL A 5 8.30 -9.87 20.06
N VAL A 6 7.00 -9.58 20.04
CA VAL A 6 6.34 -8.82 18.99
C VAL A 6 5.92 -7.47 19.53
N ASP A 7 6.34 -6.38 18.90
CA ASP A 7 5.82 -5.03 19.11
C ASP A 7 5.00 -4.60 17.90
N ALA A 8 4.09 -3.65 18.07
CA ALA A 8 3.31 -3.08 16.96
C ALA A 8 3.60 -1.59 16.78
N VAL A 9 3.67 -1.18 15.51
CA VAL A 9 3.69 0.23 15.08
C VAL A 9 2.38 0.50 14.34
N VAL A 10 1.54 1.34 14.91
CA VAL A 10 0.28 1.81 14.33
C VAL A 10 0.49 3.25 13.85
N ILE A 11 0.10 3.57 12.62
CA ILE A 11 0.17 4.92 12.07
C ILE A 11 -1.22 5.43 11.74
N GLY A 12 -1.48 6.73 11.96
CA GLY A 12 -2.79 7.29 11.62
C GLY A 12 -2.86 8.80 11.79
N ARG A 13 -3.98 9.35 11.28
CA ARG A 13 -4.35 10.75 11.45
C ARG A 13 -5.86 10.90 11.40
N ASN A 14 -6.48 11.40 12.47
CA ASN A 14 -7.93 11.61 12.55
C ASN A 14 -8.75 10.32 12.32
N GLU A 15 -8.33 9.22 12.92
CA GLU A 15 -9.01 7.92 12.74
C GLU A 15 -10.16 7.70 13.75
N GLY A 16 -10.19 8.44 14.87
CA GLY A 16 -11.27 8.37 15.85
C GLY A 16 -11.58 6.95 16.32
N ALA A 17 -12.84 6.53 16.18
CA ALA A 17 -13.29 5.20 16.61
C ALA A 17 -12.60 4.04 15.85
N ARG A 18 -12.10 4.28 14.62
CA ARG A 18 -11.34 3.26 13.87
C ARG A 18 -10.02 2.96 14.57
N LEU A 19 -9.31 4.00 15.03
CA LEU A 19 -8.08 3.83 15.79
C LEU A 19 -8.33 3.07 17.10
N GLU A 20 -9.41 3.38 17.84
CA GLU A 20 -9.73 2.63 19.03
C GLU A 20 -9.95 1.14 18.74
N ALA A 21 -10.69 0.81 17.68
CA ALA A 21 -10.91 -0.57 17.27
C ALA A 21 -9.58 -1.25 16.87
N CYS A 22 -8.70 -0.55 16.17
CA CYS A 22 -7.35 -1.01 15.82
C CYS A 22 -6.54 -1.34 17.07
N LEU A 23 -6.42 -0.40 18.00
CA LEU A 23 -5.62 -0.59 19.22
C LEU A 23 -6.16 -1.70 20.10
N ARG A 24 -7.50 -1.80 20.26
CA ARG A 24 -8.14 -2.91 21.02
C ARG A 24 -7.85 -4.27 20.39
N SER A 25 -7.80 -4.36 19.05
CA SER A 25 -7.52 -5.61 18.37
C SER A 25 -6.10 -6.13 18.57
N LEU A 26 -5.16 -5.27 18.92
CA LEU A 26 -3.76 -5.62 19.21
C LEU A 26 -3.54 -6.02 20.67
N GLN A 27 -4.48 -5.70 21.59
CA GLN A 27 -4.35 -6.02 23.01
C GLN A 27 -4.23 -7.54 23.23
N GLY A 28 -3.24 -7.95 24.03
CA GLY A 28 -2.97 -9.37 24.31
C GLY A 28 -2.28 -10.14 23.18
N GLN A 29 -2.16 -9.57 21.97
CA GLN A 29 -1.45 -10.18 20.86
C GLN A 29 0.02 -9.73 20.76
N VAL A 30 0.34 -8.52 21.23
CA VAL A 30 1.69 -7.93 21.15
C VAL A 30 2.13 -7.44 22.53
N ARG A 31 3.44 -7.33 22.73
CA ARG A 31 4.02 -6.86 23.99
C ARG A 31 3.74 -5.36 24.20
N ARG A 32 3.86 -4.55 23.14
CA ARG A 32 3.83 -3.09 23.17
C ARG A 32 3.20 -2.56 21.88
N VAL A 33 2.44 -1.48 21.99
CA VAL A 33 1.90 -0.76 20.84
C VAL A 33 2.46 0.66 20.84
N VAL A 34 3.07 1.08 19.74
CA VAL A 34 3.49 2.45 19.46
C VAL A 34 2.52 3.03 18.43
N TYR A 35 1.78 4.06 18.81
CA TYR A 35 0.94 4.83 17.89
C TYR A 35 1.68 6.08 17.44
N VAL A 36 1.92 6.20 16.14
CA VAL A 36 2.53 7.40 15.55
C VAL A 36 1.44 8.29 14.99
N ASP A 37 1.22 9.41 15.66
CA ASP A 37 0.23 10.42 15.29
C ASP A 37 0.79 11.40 14.28
N SER A 38 0.10 11.54 13.15
CA SER A 38 0.48 12.43 12.05
C SER A 38 -0.25 13.78 12.08
N GLY A 39 -0.50 14.32 13.28
CA GLY A 39 -1.14 15.61 13.50
C GLY A 39 -2.67 15.51 13.55
N SER A 40 -3.20 14.58 14.31
CA SER A 40 -4.63 14.47 14.59
C SER A 40 -5.14 15.68 15.37
N VAL A 41 -6.34 16.15 15.00
CA VAL A 41 -7.07 17.23 15.67
C VAL A 41 -8.36 16.73 16.34
N ASP A 42 -8.64 15.45 16.24
CA ASP A 42 -9.72 14.75 16.93
C ASP A 42 -9.25 14.12 18.26
N GLY A 43 -10.03 13.27 18.86
CA GLY A 43 -9.69 12.56 20.11
C GLY A 43 -8.65 11.43 19.98
N SER A 44 -8.09 11.17 18.79
CA SER A 44 -7.24 9.99 18.51
C SER A 44 -6.05 9.86 19.47
N VAL A 45 -5.32 10.94 19.75
CA VAL A 45 -4.15 10.92 20.66
C VAL A 45 -4.56 10.57 22.09
N ALA A 46 -5.66 11.17 22.58
CA ALA A 46 -6.16 10.91 23.94
C ALA A 46 -6.64 9.44 24.07
N ALA A 47 -7.39 8.95 23.08
CA ALA A 47 -7.87 7.59 23.02
C ALA A 47 -6.72 6.57 23.00
N ALA A 48 -5.67 6.84 22.19
CA ALA A 48 -4.49 5.96 22.12
C ALA A 48 -3.79 5.82 23.48
N ARG A 49 -3.58 6.93 24.19
CA ARG A 49 -2.98 6.93 25.53
C ARG A 49 -3.86 6.18 26.54
N ALA A 50 -5.18 6.41 26.51
CA ALA A 50 -6.13 5.74 27.39
C ALA A 50 -6.16 4.21 27.18
N LEU A 51 -5.86 3.74 25.96
CA LEU A 51 -5.74 2.32 25.62
C LEU A 51 -4.34 1.73 25.85
N GLY A 52 -3.43 2.51 26.48
CA GLY A 52 -2.08 2.04 26.84
C GLY A 52 -1.06 2.06 25.70
N ALA A 53 -1.36 2.69 24.56
CA ALA A 53 -0.38 2.86 23.49
C ALA A 53 0.62 3.97 23.86
N GLU A 54 1.90 3.74 23.54
CA GLU A 54 2.88 4.81 23.51
C GLU A 54 2.65 5.69 22.29
N VAL A 55 2.50 7.00 22.51
CA VAL A 55 2.19 7.94 21.43
C VAL A 55 3.44 8.72 21.02
N VAL A 56 3.80 8.63 19.75
CA VAL A 56 4.84 9.40 19.10
C VAL A 56 4.19 10.44 18.18
N ALA A 57 4.45 11.72 18.43
CA ALA A 57 4.02 12.79 17.51
C ALA A 57 5.01 12.90 16.34
N LEU A 58 4.51 12.78 15.12
CA LEU A 58 5.34 12.96 13.94
C LEU A 58 5.70 14.44 13.76
N ASP A 59 6.98 14.73 13.46
CA ASP A 59 7.41 16.07 13.08
C ASP A 59 6.76 16.53 11.77
N LEU A 60 5.88 17.51 11.87
CA LEU A 60 5.12 18.08 10.76
C LEU A 60 5.81 19.26 10.09
N THR A 61 7.00 19.66 10.52
CA THR A 61 7.82 20.67 9.81
C THR A 61 8.29 20.15 8.45
N GLN A 62 8.25 18.82 8.27
CA GLN A 62 8.52 18.14 7.02
C GLN A 62 7.21 17.53 6.46
N PRO A 63 7.09 17.36 5.13
CA PRO A 63 5.93 16.73 4.53
C PRO A 63 5.64 15.36 5.13
N PHE A 64 4.38 15.12 5.48
CA PHE A 64 3.91 13.83 5.99
C PHE A 64 4.00 12.73 4.93
N THR A 65 4.51 11.56 5.32
CA THR A 65 4.38 10.30 4.58
C THR A 65 4.17 9.14 5.55
N ALA A 66 3.47 8.07 5.11
CA ALA A 66 3.31 6.86 5.90
C ALA A 66 4.67 6.21 6.23
N ALA A 67 5.62 6.27 5.30
CA ALA A 67 6.99 5.82 5.49
C ALA A 67 7.69 6.52 6.67
N ARG A 68 7.57 7.85 6.76
CA ARG A 68 8.13 8.62 7.89
C ARG A 68 7.47 8.25 9.21
N ALA A 69 6.16 8.08 9.20
CA ALA A 69 5.43 7.68 10.40
C ALA A 69 5.88 6.28 10.88
N ARG A 70 5.98 5.29 9.97
CA ARG A 70 6.47 3.95 10.33
C ARG A 70 7.91 3.98 10.84
N ASN A 71 8.80 4.78 10.24
CA ASN A 71 10.18 4.95 10.72
C ASN A 71 10.24 5.61 12.10
N ALA A 72 9.40 6.61 12.38
CA ALA A 72 9.32 7.22 13.70
C ALA A 72 8.90 6.22 14.78
N GLY A 73 7.96 5.32 14.45
CA GLY A 73 7.58 4.21 15.32
C GLY A 73 8.73 3.21 15.52
N LEU A 74 9.43 2.83 14.43
CA LEU A 74 10.58 1.92 14.51
C LEU A 74 11.70 2.47 15.41
N ALA A 75 11.93 3.77 15.39
CA ALA A 75 13.03 4.41 16.13
C ALA A 75 12.87 4.32 17.66
N VAL A 76 11.67 4.17 18.16
CA VAL A 76 11.40 4.08 19.61
C VAL A 76 11.24 2.65 20.11
N LEU A 77 11.27 1.64 19.21
CA LEU A 77 11.19 0.23 19.61
C LEU A 77 12.48 -0.22 20.30
N GLN A 78 12.31 -1.08 21.30
CA GLN A 78 13.41 -1.62 22.10
C GLN A 78 13.77 -3.04 21.61
N ALA A 79 14.31 -3.11 20.39
CA ALA A 79 14.81 -4.32 19.73
C ALA A 79 13.88 -5.55 19.90
N PRO A 80 12.61 -5.50 19.48
CA PRO A 80 11.77 -6.68 19.43
C PRO A 80 12.33 -7.67 18.39
N GLU A 81 11.91 -8.91 18.45
CA GLU A 81 12.25 -9.88 17.40
C GLU A 81 11.45 -9.60 16.12
N PHE A 82 10.17 -9.23 16.30
CA PHE A 82 9.26 -8.90 15.22
C PHE A 82 8.55 -7.57 15.47
N VAL A 83 8.23 -6.88 14.38
CA VAL A 83 7.39 -5.69 14.38
C VAL A 83 6.17 -5.91 13.49
N GLN A 84 4.98 -5.69 14.05
CA GLN A 84 3.72 -5.63 13.31
C GLN A 84 3.45 -4.19 12.91
N PHE A 85 3.44 -3.90 11.60
CA PHE A 85 2.93 -2.64 11.09
C PHE A 85 1.42 -2.74 10.85
N VAL A 86 0.69 -1.69 11.18
CA VAL A 86 -0.77 -1.60 11.01
C VAL A 86 -1.17 -0.17 10.70
N ASP A 87 -2.07 0.01 9.74
CA ASP A 87 -2.75 1.29 9.52
C ASP A 87 -3.85 1.48 10.58
N GLY A 88 -4.04 2.69 11.11
CA GLY A 88 -4.96 2.97 12.23
C GLY A 88 -6.44 2.78 11.91
N ASP A 89 -6.79 2.54 10.65
CA ASP A 89 -8.14 2.19 10.18
C ASP A 89 -8.33 0.68 9.93
N CYS A 90 -7.37 -0.15 10.40
CA CYS A 90 -7.41 -1.59 10.30
C CYS A 90 -7.73 -2.24 11.66
N VAL A 91 -8.46 -3.35 11.65
CA VAL A 91 -8.69 -4.23 12.81
C VAL A 91 -7.96 -5.53 12.57
N VAL A 92 -7.02 -5.87 13.45
CA VAL A 92 -6.20 -7.09 13.35
C VAL A 92 -7.01 -8.31 13.77
N ASP A 93 -6.93 -9.41 13.01
CA ASP A 93 -7.57 -10.67 13.36
C ASP A 93 -6.97 -11.25 14.66
N PRO A 94 -7.78 -11.76 15.59
CA PRO A 94 -7.28 -12.30 16.86
C PRO A 94 -6.28 -13.45 16.71
N GLY A 95 -6.32 -14.20 15.62
CA GLY A 95 -5.41 -15.31 15.32
C GLY A 95 -4.17 -14.90 14.54
N TRP A 96 -4.08 -13.65 14.09
CA TRP A 96 -3.08 -13.23 13.10
C TRP A 96 -1.64 -13.37 13.59
N ILE A 97 -1.30 -12.81 14.75
CA ILE A 97 0.10 -12.83 15.24
C ILE A 97 0.59 -14.27 15.43
N ALA A 98 -0.25 -15.15 15.99
CA ALA A 98 0.10 -16.55 16.14
C ALA A 98 0.31 -17.25 14.78
N ALA A 99 -0.56 -17.00 13.80
CA ALA A 99 -0.44 -17.55 12.46
C ALA A 99 0.83 -17.03 11.74
N ALA A 100 1.14 -15.75 11.87
CA ALA A 100 2.32 -15.15 11.27
C ALA A 100 3.62 -15.70 11.87
N LEU A 101 3.68 -15.90 13.20
CA LEU A 101 4.82 -16.53 13.87
C LEU A 101 5.01 -17.99 13.43
N ALA A 102 3.92 -18.75 13.27
CA ALA A 102 3.96 -20.08 12.67
C ALA A 102 4.47 -20.04 11.21
N GLY A 103 4.08 -18.99 10.46
CA GLY A 103 4.60 -18.73 9.10
C GLY A 103 6.11 -18.54 9.08
N PHE A 104 6.67 -17.77 10.02
CA PHE A 104 8.14 -17.62 10.14
C PHE A 104 8.83 -18.92 10.53
N ALA A 105 8.21 -19.77 11.33
CA ALA A 105 8.75 -21.10 11.65
C ALA A 105 8.75 -22.03 10.45
N ALA A 106 7.71 -21.96 9.61
CA ALA A 106 7.59 -22.76 8.38
C ALA A 106 8.52 -22.25 7.25
N HIS A 107 8.86 -20.96 7.25
CA HIS A 107 9.69 -20.32 6.24
C HIS A 107 10.86 -19.56 6.90
N PRO A 108 11.95 -20.24 7.28
CA PRO A 108 13.06 -19.63 8.03
C PRO A 108 13.74 -18.45 7.33
N ALA A 109 13.77 -18.44 5.99
CA ALA A 109 14.29 -17.33 5.19
C ALA A 109 13.33 -16.14 5.08
N ALA A 110 12.09 -16.27 5.55
CA ALA A 110 11.14 -15.18 5.55
C ALA A 110 11.57 -14.05 6.49
N VAL A 111 11.50 -12.83 5.99
CA VAL A 111 11.71 -11.60 6.76
C VAL A 111 10.42 -10.78 6.86
N VAL A 112 9.43 -11.10 6.02
CA VAL A 112 8.09 -10.51 6.02
C VAL A 112 7.06 -11.62 5.85
N ILE A 113 6.07 -11.64 6.74
CA ILE A 113 4.86 -12.46 6.61
C ILE A 113 3.67 -11.51 6.53
N CYS A 114 2.81 -11.70 5.52
CA CYS A 114 1.52 -11.04 5.40
C CYS A 114 0.39 -12.07 5.21
N GLY A 115 -0.82 -11.67 5.53
CA GLY A 115 -2.03 -12.48 5.44
C GLY A 115 -3.07 -11.86 4.50
N ARG A 116 -4.32 -12.30 4.62
CA ARG A 116 -5.47 -11.71 3.92
C ARG A 116 -5.87 -10.40 4.60
N ARG A 117 -5.74 -9.28 3.90
CA ARG A 117 -6.36 -8.01 4.21
C ARG A 117 -7.71 -7.96 3.51
N ARG A 118 -8.79 -7.70 4.24
CA ARG A 118 -10.14 -7.57 3.70
C ARG A 118 -10.67 -6.17 3.85
N GLU A 119 -11.48 -5.75 2.88
CA GLU A 119 -12.32 -4.59 3.06
C GLU A 119 -13.45 -4.90 4.05
N ARG A 120 -13.63 -4.03 5.04
CA ARG A 120 -14.66 -4.19 6.08
C ARG A 120 -16.09 -4.06 5.54
N PHE A 121 -16.27 -3.17 4.55
CA PHE A 121 -17.57 -2.86 3.97
C PHE A 121 -17.56 -2.98 2.44
N PRO A 122 -17.30 -4.19 1.87
CA PRO A 122 -17.15 -4.34 0.43
C PRO A 122 -18.44 -4.02 -0.34
N ALA A 123 -19.61 -4.19 0.29
CA ALA A 123 -20.91 -3.89 -0.31
C ALA A 123 -21.24 -2.38 -0.35
N ALA A 124 -20.50 -1.54 0.38
CA ALA A 124 -20.79 -0.10 0.47
C ALA A 124 -20.54 0.63 -0.86
N SER A 125 -19.65 0.14 -1.71
CA SER A 125 -19.40 0.71 -3.02
C SER A 125 -18.70 -0.28 -3.96
N VAL A 126 -18.73 0.03 -5.27
CA VAL A 126 -17.90 -0.68 -6.25
C VAL A 126 -16.40 -0.52 -5.94
N TYR A 127 -15.99 0.62 -5.43
CA TYR A 127 -14.59 0.93 -5.16
C TYR A 127 -14.05 0.13 -3.96
N ASN A 128 -14.87 -0.08 -2.93
CA ASN A 128 -14.54 -0.95 -1.81
C ASN A 128 -14.41 -2.42 -2.28
N ARG A 129 -15.31 -2.92 -3.14
CA ARG A 129 -15.18 -4.27 -3.74
C ARG A 129 -13.91 -4.42 -4.55
N LEU A 130 -13.56 -3.40 -5.34
CA LEU A 130 -12.32 -3.40 -6.12
C LEU A 130 -11.07 -3.42 -5.23
N ALA A 131 -11.09 -2.67 -4.11
CA ALA A 131 -10.02 -2.68 -3.13
C ALA A 131 -9.89 -4.05 -2.45
N ASP A 132 -11.01 -4.65 -2.00
CA ASP A 132 -11.01 -5.98 -1.39
C ASP A 132 -10.40 -7.03 -2.32
N ARG A 133 -10.77 -6.97 -3.60
CA ARG A 133 -10.23 -7.84 -4.63
C ARG A 133 -8.74 -7.61 -4.88
N GLU A 134 -8.28 -6.37 -4.92
CA GLU A 134 -6.86 -6.00 -5.12
C GLU A 134 -5.99 -6.56 -3.99
N TRP A 135 -6.51 -6.58 -2.77
CA TRP A 135 -5.79 -7.08 -1.60
C TRP A 135 -5.82 -8.61 -1.47
N ASP A 136 -6.62 -9.30 -2.28
CA ASP A 136 -6.62 -10.77 -2.34
C ASP A 136 -5.50 -11.27 -3.26
N THR A 137 -4.29 -11.12 -2.80
CA THR A 137 -3.08 -11.54 -3.52
C THR A 137 -2.88 -13.05 -3.41
N PRO A 138 -2.17 -13.68 -4.37
CA PRO A 138 -1.87 -15.11 -4.31
C PRO A 138 -1.10 -15.50 -3.04
N VAL A 139 -1.45 -16.65 -2.47
CA VAL A 139 -0.73 -17.27 -1.37
C VAL A 139 0.60 -17.85 -1.86
N GLY A 140 1.64 -17.75 -1.05
CA GLY A 140 2.98 -18.22 -1.36
C GLY A 140 4.04 -17.13 -1.26
N GLN A 141 5.19 -17.34 -1.87
CA GLN A 141 6.24 -16.34 -1.94
C GLN A 141 5.77 -15.15 -2.78
N ALA A 142 5.88 -13.94 -2.21
CA ALA A 142 5.37 -12.71 -2.77
C ALA A 142 6.50 -11.72 -3.08
N ALA A 143 6.24 -10.81 -4.02
CA ALA A 143 7.18 -9.73 -4.31
C ALA A 143 7.11 -8.61 -3.27
N ALA A 144 5.94 -8.40 -2.65
CA ALA A 144 5.69 -7.35 -1.69
C ALA A 144 4.50 -7.69 -0.79
N CYS A 145 4.40 -6.99 0.34
CA CYS A 145 3.21 -6.90 1.19
C CYS A 145 2.50 -5.54 1.00
N GLY A 146 1.38 -5.35 1.68
CA GLY A 146 0.74 -4.05 1.89
C GLY A 146 1.20 -3.38 3.19
N GLY A 147 0.44 -2.36 3.64
CA GLY A 147 0.72 -1.57 4.84
C GLY A 147 0.70 -2.36 6.15
N ASP A 148 -0.04 -3.46 6.16
CA ASP A 148 -0.12 -4.37 7.31
C ASP A 148 0.76 -5.59 7.05
N ALA A 149 1.71 -5.87 7.93
CA ALA A 149 2.56 -7.07 7.85
C ALA A 149 3.35 -7.26 9.15
N LEU A 150 3.66 -8.52 9.48
CA LEU A 150 4.64 -8.87 10.52
C LEU A 150 6.02 -9.02 9.88
N MET A 151 7.01 -8.31 10.39
CA MET A 151 8.36 -8.27 9.83
C MET A 151 9.43 -8.58 10.88
N ARG A 152 10.54 -9.21 10.47
CA ARG A 152 11.73 -9.32 11.34
C ARG A 152 12.33 -7.94 11.53
N PHE A 153 12.35 -7.46 12.77
CA PHE A 153 12.83 -6.13 13.11
C PHE A 153 14.28 -5.89 12.65
N ALA A 154 15.17 -6.83 12.93
CA ALA A 154 16.56 -6.72 12.52
C ALA A 154 16.74 -6.61 10.99
N ALA A 155 15.91 -7.31 10.20
CA ALA A 155 15.97 -7.23 8.75
C ALA A 155 15.53 -5.85 8.24
N VAL A 156 14.46 -5.29 8.82
CA VAL A 156 14.00 -3.93 8.47
C VAL A 156 15.06 -2.89 8.82
N GLN A 157 15.69 -3.00 9.99
CA GLN A 157 16.78 -2.11 10.39
C GLN A 157 18.01 -2.24 9.48
N ALA A 158 18.41 -3.46 9.12
CA ALA A 158 19.58 -3.71 8.28
C ALA A 158 19.49 -3.03 6.89
N VAL A 159 18.28 -2.87 6.36
CA VAL A 159 18.07 -2.14 5.10
C VAL A 159 17.73 -0.65 5.29
N GLY A 160 17.82 -0.13 6.51
CA GLY A 160 17.60 1.30 6.84
C GLY A 160 16.13 1.72 6.93
N GLY A 161 15.19 0.77 7.18
CA GLY A 161 13.76 1.08 7.32
C GLY A 161 13.09 1.47 6.01
N TYR A 162 11.98 2.19 6.11
CA TYR A 162 11.22 2.71 4.96
C TYR A 162 11.90 3.94 4.34
N ARG A 163 11.77 4.12 3.03
CA ARG A 163 12.17 5.38 2.38
C ARG A 163 11.19 6.49 2.72
N GLY A 164 11.60 7.40 3.60
CA GLY A 164 10.76 8.47 4.12
C GLY A 164 10.33 9.51 3.09
N ASP A 165 11.01 9.58 1.93
CA ASP A 165 10.73 10.49 0.84
C ASP A 165 9.62 10.01 -0.10
N LEU A 166 9.21 8.73 -0.02
CA LEU A 166 8.13 8.20 -0.84
C LEU A 166 6.76 8.62 -0.31
N ILE A 167 5.89 9.09 -1.20
CA ILE A 167 4.49 9.42 -0.87
C ILE A 167 3.54 8.24 -1.03
N ALA A 168 3.98 7.18 -1.72
CA ALA A 168 3.26 5.92 -1.91
C ALA A 168 4.22 4.84 -2.41
N GLY A 169 3.88 3.57 -2.14
CA GLY A 169 4.67 2.42 -2.60
C GLY A 169 5.89 2.13 -1.73
N GLU A 170 5.89 2.63 -0.53
CA GLU A 170 6.95 2.45 0.45
C GLU A 170 7.11 1.00 0.91
N GLU A 171 6.03 0.23 0.99
CA GLU A 171 6.09 -1.20 1.36
C GLU A 171 6.67 -2.07 0.24
N PRO A 172 6.22 -1.96 -1.03
CA PRO A 172 6.86 -2.67 -2.14
C PRO A 172 8.33 -2.29 -2.32
N GLU A 173 8.71 -1.03 -2.08
CA GLU A 173 10.10 -0.59 -2.15
C GLU A 173 10.94 -1.20 -1.02
N LEU A 174 10.43 -1.20 0.21
CA LEU A 174 11.07 -1.88 1.34
C LEU A 174 11.22 -3.39 1.07
N CYS A 175 10.16 -4.05 0.63
CA CYS A 175 10.20 -5.48 0.28
C CYS A 175 11.21 -5.78 -0.82
N LEU A 176 11.39 -4.90 -1.79
CA LEU A 176 12.43 -5.02 -2.82
C LEU A 176 13.83 -5.02 -2.19
N ARG A 177 14.13 -4.06 -1.27
CA ARG A 177 15.43 -4.02 -0.58
C ARG A 177 15.65 -5.21 0.33
N LEU A 178 14.62 -5.66 1.05
CA LEU A 178 14.68 -6.86 1.89
C LEU A 178 14.99 -8.12 1.06
N ARG A 179 14.35 -8.29 -0.11
CA ARG A 179 14.63 -9.41 -1.03
C ARG A 179 16.03 -9.33 -1.62
N ARG A 180 16.51 -8.15 -1.97
CA ARG A 180 17.91 -7.95 -2.43
C ARG A 180 18.95 -8.26 -1.35
N ALA A 181 18.57 -8.11 -0.10
CA ALA A 181 19.39 -8.51 1.05
C ALA A 181 19.31 -10.03 1.36
N GLY A 182 18.60 -10.82 0.54
CA GLY A 182 18.48 -12.28 0.69
C GLY A 182 17.27 -12.75 1.50
N GLY A 183 16.41 -11.84 1.97
CA GLY A 183 15.19 -12.20 2.69
C GLY A 183 14.03 -12.57 1.76
N GLU A 184 13.05 -13.29 2.29
CA GLU A 184 11.84 -13.66 1.56
C GLU A 184 10.61 -12.94 2.13
N VAL A 185 9.63 -12.68 1.26
CA VAL A 185 8.29 -12.17 1.61
C VAL A 185 7.28 -13.28 1.35
N TRP A 186 6.46 -13.61 2.34
CA TRP A 186 5.47 -14.68 2.23
C TRP A 186 4.05 -14.20 2.54
N ARG A 187 3.11 -14.53 1.66
CA ARG A 187 1.67 -14.42 1.87
C ARG A 187 1.14 -15.78 2.33
N ILE A 188 0.68 -15.86 3.59
CA ILE A 188 0.15 -17.11 4.16
C ILE A 188 -1.39 -17.18 4.08
N VAL A 189 -1.94 -18.39 4.21
CA VAL A 189 -3.38 -18.61 4.34
C VAL A 189 -3.80 -18.28 5.77
N ALA A 190 -4.04 -17.00 6.05
CA ALA A 190 -4.57 -16.51 7.32
C ALA A 190 -5.29 -15.18 7.11
N GLU A 191 -6.38 -14.95 7.84
CA GLU A 191 -6.97 -13.61 7.95
C GLU A 191 -5.99 -12.73 8.74
N MET A 192 -5.77 -11.51 8.26
CA MET A 192 -4.81 -10.60 8.88
C MET A 192 -5.49 -9.36 9.43
N THR A 193 -6.15 -8.60 8.56
CA THR A 193 -6.80 -7.35 8.93
C THR A 193 -8.10 -7.13 8.19
N LEU A 194 -9.06 -6.49 8.87
CA LEU A 194 -10.21 -5.83 8.28
C LEU A 194 -9.89 -4.34 8.16
N HIS A 195 -9.86 -3.83 6.95
CA HIS A 195 -9.55 -2.43 6.64
C HIS A 195 -10.80 -1.67 6.21
N ASP A 196 -11.00 -0.48 6.74
CA ASP A 196 -12.05 0.44 6.31
C ASP A 196 -11.49 1.44 5.28
N ALA A 197 -11.51 1.06 4.01
CA ALA A 197 -11.02 1.92 2.93
C ALA A 197 -11.84 3.19 2.76
N ALA A 198 -13.13 3.17 3.11
CA ALA A 198 -14.08 4.28 2.97
C ALA A 198 -14.07 4.93 1.57
N LEU A 199 -13.86 4.12 0.52
CA LEU A 199 -13.86 4.56 -0.87
C LEU A 199 -15.30 4.58 -1.41
N LEU A 200 -16.03 5.65 -1.17
CA LEU A 200 -17.46 5.75 -1.48
C LEU A 200 -17.74 6.51 -2.78
N ARG A 201 -16.77 7.24 -3.33
CA ARG A 201 -16.96 8.14 -4.47
C ARG A 201 -15.92 7.87 -5.55
N PHE A 202 -16.33 8.08 -6.83
CA PHE A 202 -15.42 7.96 -7.97
C PHE A 202 -14.15 8.81 -7.83
N GLY A 203 -14.28 10.04 -7.35
CA GLY A 203 -13.14 10.93 -7.16
C GLY A 203 -12.09 10.39 -6.18
N GLN A 204 -12.52 9.72 -5.09
CA GLN A 204 -11.60 9.08 -4.13
C GLN A 204 -10.84 7.94 -4.79
N TRP A 205 -11.57 7.08 -5.51
CA TRP A 205 -10.96 5.97 -6.26
C TRP A 205 -10.00 6.50 -7.34
N TRP A 206 -10.38 7.55 -8.08
CA TRP A 206 -9.53 8.17 -9.09
C TRP A 206 -8.23 8.71 -8.50
N GLN A 207 -8.29 9.42 -7.38
CA GLN A 207 -7.10 9.92 -6.69
C GLN A 207 -6.21 8.78 -6.17
N ARG A 208 -6.82 7.68 -5.68
CA ARG A 208 -6.09 6.48 -5.29
C ARG A 208 -5.32 5.88 -6.47
N MET A 209 -5.95 5.76 -7.64
CA MET A 209 -5.28 5.27 -8.86
C MET A 209 -4.20 6.25 -9.35
N ARG A 210 -4.45 7.55 -9.26
CA ARG A 210 -3.44 8.57 -9.55
C ARG A 210 -2.24 8.48 -8.61
N ARG A 211 -2.46 8.25 -7.32
CA ARG A 211 -1.39 8.00 -6.34
C ARG A 211 -0.58 6.74 -6.70
N ALA A 212 -1.26 5.66 -7.12
CA ALA A 212 -0.59 4.45 -7.59
C ALA A 212 0.29 4.71 -8.82
N GLY A 213 -0.22 5.47 -9.81
CA GLY A 213 0.56 5.85 -10.98
C GLY A 213 1.81 6.68 -10.66
N HIS A 214 1.72 7.59 -9.67
CA HIS A 214 2.88 8.33 -9.16
C HIS A 214 3.90 7.35 -8.56
N ALA A 215 3.46 6.43 -7.70
CA ALA A 215 4.32 5.43 -7.09
C ALA A 215 5.00 4.52 -8.13
N PHE A 216 4.29 4.11 -9.18
CA PHE A 216 4.87 3.32 -10.28
C PHE A 216 6.00 4.06 -10.97
N ALA A 217 5.79 5.36 -11.29
CA ALA A 217 6.82 6.16 -11.95
C ALA A 217 8.03 6.40 -11.06
N GLU A 218 7.80 6.70 -9.77
CA GLU A 218 8.86 6.92 -8.79
C GLU A 218 9.66 5.65 -8.53
N GLY A 219 8.99 4.51 -8.27
CA GLY A 219 9.64 3.22 -8.10
C GLY A 219 10.40 2.75 -9.34
N ALA A 220 9.86 2.99 -10.56
CA ALA A 220 10.56 2.72 -11.80
C ALA A 220 11.78 3.62 -11.99
N ALA A 221 11.71 4.89 -11.60
CA ALA A 221 12.86 5.80 -11.67
C ALA A 221 13.96 5.42 -10.68
N LEU A 222 13.61 4.87 -9.51
CA LEU A 222 14.56 4.44 -8.49
C LEU A 222 15.19 3.09 -8.78
N HIS A 223 14.39 2.13 -9.24
CA HIS A 223 14.78 0.72 -9.29
C HIS A 223 14.50 0.02 -10.64
N GLY A 224 13.89 0.70 -11.60
CA GLY A 224 13.47 0.11 -12.87
C GLY A 224 14.62 -0.33 -13.79
N ALA A 225 15.80 0.28 -13.63
CA ALA A 225 17.02 -0.12 -14.36
C ALA A 225 17.67 -1.40 -13.81
N GLY A 226 17.33 -1.80 -12.58
CA GLY A 226 17.86 -3.01 -11.96
C GLY A 226 17.24 -4.31 -12.49
N PRO A 227 17.74 -5.48 -12.06
CA PRO A 227 17.27 -6.80 -12.54
C PRO A 227 15.78 -7.03 -12.26
N ASP A 228 15.25 -6.50 -11.18
CA ASP A 228 13.84 -6.63 -10.82
C ASP A 228 12.90 -5.83 -11.73
N ARG A 229 13.43 -4.86 -12.49
CA ARG A 229 12.65 -3.96 -13.36
C ARG A 229 11.43 -3.37 -12.63
N HIS A 230 11.63 -3.01 -11.35
CA HIS A 230 10.57 -2.63 -10.42
C HIS A 230 9.65 -1.56 -11.02
N TRP A 231 8.37 -1.90 -11.14
CA TRP A 231 7.27 -1.08 -11.67
C TRP A 231 7.44 -0.47 -13.07
N LEU A 232 8.45 -0.93 -13.82
CA LEU A 232 8.66 -0.47 -15.19
C LEU A 232 7.50 -0.87 -16.11
N ALA A 233 6.98 -2.10 -15.93
CA ALA A 233 5.86 -2.60 -16.72
C ALA A 233 4.54 -1.87 -16.39
N GLU A 234 4.31 -1.58 -15.10
CA GLU A 234 3.15 -0.83 -14.59
C GLU A 234 3.15 0.58 -15.16
N THR A 235 4.28 1.28 -15.07
CA THR A 235 4.49 2.62 -15.63
C THR A 235 4.23 2.63 -17.15
N ARG A 236 4.81 1.69 -17.89
CA ARG A 236 4.62 1.58 -19.34
C ARG A 236 3.16 1.30 -19.72
N ARG A 237 2.49 0.41 -18.97
CA ARG A 237 1.06 0.12 -19.20
C ARG A 237 0.17 1.33 -18.93
N ALA A 238 0.44 2.08 -17.86
CA ALA A 238 -0.29 3.30 -17.54
C ALA A 238 -0.13 4.34 -18.68
N VAL A 239 1.11 4.59 -19.13
CA VAL A 239 1.38 5.53 -20.21
C VAL A 239 0.79 5.06 -21.53
N PHE A 240 0.92 3.77 -21.88
CA PHE A 240 0.40 3.25 -23.15
C PHE A 240 -1.13 3.39 -23.23
N TRP A 241 -1.86 2.84 -22.23
CA TRP A 241 -3.33 2.85 -22.24
C TRP A 241 -3.92 4.22 -21.95
N GLY A 242 -3.28 5.01 -21.06
CA GLY A 242 -3.80 6.31 -20.63
C GLY A 242 -3.42 7.48 -21.53
N VAL A 243 -2.38 7.36 -22.37
CA VAL A 243 -1.91 8.48 -23.21
C VAL A 243 -1.55 8.06 -24.63
N VAL A 244 -0.65 7.08 -24.82
CA VAL A 244 -0.16 6.77 -26.18
C VAL A 244 -1.29 6.33 -27.10
N LEU A 245 -2.15 5.43 -26.64
CA LEU A 245 -3.27 4.94 -27.42
C LEU A 245 -4.31 6.03 -27.73
N PRO A 246 -4.84 6.83 -26.76
CA PRO A 246 -5.82 7.87 -27.07
C PRO A 246 -5.24 9.02 -27.92
N VAL A 247 -3.99 9.41 -27.68
CA VAL A 247 -3.32 10.42 -28.52
C VAL A 247 -3.11 9.88 -29.93
N GLY A 248 -2.64 8.64 -30.07
CA GLY A 248 -2.49 7.99 -31.37
C GLY A 248 -3.82 7.87 -32.13
N CYS A 249 -4.90 7.51 -31.43
CA CYS A 249 -6.24 7.50 -31.96
C CYS A 249 -6.63 8.91 -32.48
N GLY A 250 -6.46 9.97 -31.69
CA GLY A 250 -6.78 11.34 -32.06
C GLY A 250 -5.99 11.82 -33.27
N VAL A 251 -4.66 11.62 -33.26
CA VAL A 251 -3.76 12.03 -34.37
C VAL A 251 -4.13 11.28 -35.66
N LEU A 252 -4.34 9.97 -35.59
CA LEU A 252 -4.68 9.21 -36.78
C LEU A 252 -6.06 9.55 -37.32
N THR A 253 -7.04 9.83 -36.42
CA THR A 253 -8.39 10.27 -36.84
C THR A 253 -8.40 11.63 -37.51
N ALA A 254 -7.44 12.52 -37.18
CA ALA A 254 -7.28 13.79 -37.85
C ALA A 254 -6.79 13.62 -39.32
N VAL A 255 -6.14 12.49 -39.65
CA VAL A 255 -5.63 12.18 -41.00
C VAL A 255 -6.60 11.26 -41.75
N THR A 256 -7.24 10.31 -41.05
CA THR A 256 -8.15 9.33 -41.65
C THR A 256 -9.20 8.86 -40.63
N PRO A 257 -10.47 8.67 -41.06
CA PRO A 257 -11.52 8.18 -40.14
C PRO A 257 -11.21 6.78 -39.56
N PHE A 258 -10.33 6.02 -40.20
CA PHE A 258 -9.89 4.71 -39.68
C PHE A 258 -9.12 4.83 -38.36
N GLY A 259 -8.66 6.02 -37.95
CA GLY A 259 -8.06 6.24 -36.65
C GLY A 259 -8.95 5.84 -35.47
N LEU A 260 -10.27 5.97 -35.63
CA LEU A 260 -11.27 5.52 -34.62
C LEU A 260 -11.20 4.01 -34.36
N LEU A 261 -10.69 3.21 -35.30
CA LEU A 261 -10.53 1.77 -35.08
C LEU A 261 -9.56 1.47 -33.94
N LEU A 262 -8.59 2.35 -33.65
CA LEU A 262 -7.70 2.20 -32.50
C LEU A 262 -8.47 2.25 -31.17
N ALA A 263 -9.58 3.00 -31.11
CA ALA A 263 -10.41 3.07 -29.91
C ALA A 263 -11.07 1.73 -29.56
N THR A 264 -11.24 0.84 -30.55
CA THR A 264 -11.79 -0.53 -30.32
C THR A 264 -10.89 -1.36 -29.39
N ALA A 265 -9.61 -1.00 -29.23
CA ALA A 265 -8.70 -1.64 -28.29
C ALA A 265 -9.23 -1.57 -26.83
N TYR A 266 -9.95 -0.52 -26.45
CA TYR A 266 -10.51 -0.39 -25.10
C TYR A 266 -11.63 -1.42 -24.82
N PRO A 267 -12.71 -1.50 -25.60
CA PRO A 267 -13.73 -2.53 -25.37
C PRO A 267 -13.17 -3.94 -25.52
N LEU A 268 -12.24 -4.18 -26.44
CA LEU A 268 -11.58 -5.49 -26.56
C LEU A 268 -10.76 -5.84 -25.33
N GLN A 269 -10.05 -4.86 -24.73
CA GLN A 269 -9.31 -5.06 -23.50
C GLN A 269 -10.26 -5.31 -22.32
N VAL A 270 -11.37 -4.57 -22.21
CA VAL A 270 -12.41 -4.82 -21.20
C VAL A 270 -12.97 -6.24 -21.36
N LEU A 271 -13.33 -6.66 -22.57
CA LEU A 271 -13.84 -8.00 -22.85
C LEU A 271 -12.83 -9.09 -22.46
N ARG A 272 -11.55 -8.90 -22.82
CA ARG A 272 -10.46 -9.81 -22.45
C ARG A 272 -10.32 -9.95 -20.93
N LEU A 273 -10.32 -8.82 -20.21
CA LEU A 273 -10.19 -8.80 -18.76
C LEU A 273 -11.44 -9.35 -18.06
N ALA A 274 -12.65 -9.06 -18.59
CA ALA A 274 -13.91 -9.54 -18.04
C ALA A 274 -13.99 -11.06 -17.95
N ARG A 275 -13.40 -11.76 -18.94
CA ARG A 275 -13.30 -13.23 -18.93
C ARG A 275 -12.47 -13.78 -17.75
N ARG A 276 -11.59 -12.97 -17.17
CA ARG A 276 -10.71 -13.35 -16.05
C ARG A 276 -11.25 -12.90 -14.69
N GLY A 277 -11.96 -11.78 -14.68
CA GLY A 277 -12.27 -11.11 -13.45
C GLY A 277 -13.65 -10.45 -13.36
N GLY A 278 -14.53 -10.67 -14.35
CA GLY A 278 -15.83 -10.01 -14.40
C GLY A 278 -15.77 -8.58 -14.92
N TRP A 279 -16.95 -8.08 -15.33
CA TRP A 279 -17.09 -6.81 -16.06
C TRP A 279 -16.74 -5.59 -15.22
N GLU A 280 -17.16 -5.57 -13.96
CA GLU A 280 -16.90 -4.47 -13.04
C GLU A 280 -15.39 -4.22 -12.90
N TRP A 281 -14.64 -5.25 -12.53
CA TRP A 281 -13.19 -5.16 -12.39
C TRP A 281 -12.49 -4.81 -13.70
N ALA A 282 -12.92 -5.40 -14.81
CA ALA A 282 -12.33 -5.14 -16.12
C ALA A 282 -12.49 -3.69 -16.54
N LEU A 283 -13.69 -3.13 -16.39
CA LEU A 283 -14.00 -1.74 -16.75
C LEU A 283 -13.13 -0.77 -15.92
N PHE A 284 -13.14 -0.92 -14.60
CA PHE A 284 -12.37 -0.05 -13.72
C PHE A 284 -10.84 -0.24 -13.88
N THR A 285 -10.37 -1.44 -14.22
CA THR A 285 -8.94 -1.65 -14.56
C THR A 285 -8.53 -0.85 -15.79
N VAL A 286 -9.38 -0.77 -16.81
CA VAL A 286 -9.10 0.02 -18.02
C VAL A 286 -9.22 1.52 -17.74
N ILE A 287 -10.29 1.97 -17.07
CA ILE A 287 -10.48 3.39 -16.71
C ILE A 287 -9.35 3.87 -15.79
N GLY A 288 -8.90 3.03 -14.86
CA GLY A 288 -7.82 3.35 -13.92
C GLY A 288 -6.50 3.72 -14.61
N LYS A 289 -6.26 3.23 -15.84
CA LYS A 289 -5.04 3.56 -16.58
C LYS A 289 -4.91 5.05 -16.91
N PHE A 290 -6.03 5.76 -17.05
CA PHE A 290 -6.02 7.22 -17.25
C PHE A 290 -5.59 7.95 -15.97
N ALA A 291 -6.11 7.53 -14.83
CA ALA A 291 -5.72 8.11 -13.54
C ALA A 291 -4.26 7.78 -13.19
N GLU A 292 -3.82 6.53 -13.41
CA GLU A 292 -2.43 6.12 -13.25
C GLU A 292 -1.51 6.94 -14.15
N ALA A 293 -1.87 7.16 -15.43
CA ALA A 293 -1.08 7.99 -16.35
C ALA A 293 -0.96 9.43 -15.84
N GLN A 294 -2.04 10.03 -15.32
CA GLN A 294 -1.96 11.35 -14.66
C GLN A 294 -0.95 11.35 -13.51
N GLY A 295 -0.91 10.28 -12.73
CA GLY A 295 0.07 10.10 -11.66
C GLY A 295 1.50 10.04 -12.18
N VAL A 296 1.74 9.25 -13.21
CA VAL A 296 3.05 9.10 -13.88
C VAL A 296 3.55 10.46 -14.40
N PHE A 297 2.69 11.19 -15.14
CA PHE A 297 3.06 12.52 -15.65
C PHE A 297 3.26 13.54 -14.54
N GLY A 298 2.43 13.46 -13.49
CA GLY A 298 2.59 14.30 -12.29
C GLY A 298 3.96 14.12 -11.65
N TYR A 299 4.44 12.87 -11.48
CA TYR A 299 5.77 12.58 -10.96
C TYR A 299 6.88 13.21 -11.83
N TRP A 300 6.86 12.97 -13.15
CA TRP A 300 7.91 13.49 -14.04
C TRP A 300 7.89 15.02 -14.12
N PHE A 301 6.71 15.63 -14.11
CA PHE A 301 6.58 17.09 -14.13
C PHE A 301 7.12 17.73 -12.84
N ASP A 302 6.81 17.15 -11.66
CA ASP A 302 7.34 17.65 -10.40
C ASP A 302 8.86 17.46 -10.34
N ARG A 303 9.37 16.32 -10.81
CA ARG A 303 10.80 16.03 -10.89
C ARG A 303 11.55 17.02 -11.79
N LEU A 304 11.02 17.34 -12.97
CA LEU A 304 11.60 18.33 -13.89
C LEU A 304 11.64 19.75 -13.29
N ARG A 305 10.70 20.06 -12.38
CA ARG A 305 10.65 21.34 -11.67
C ARG A 305 11.45 21.36 -10.38
N GLY A 306 12.14 20.29 -10.02
CA GLY A 306 12.85 20.16 -8.74
C GLY A 306 11.91 20.20 -7.52
N ARG A 307 10.61 19.92 -7.71
CA ARG A 307 9.61 19.94 -6.63
C ARG A 307 9.39 18.55 -6.09
N ARG A 308 9.22 18.42 -4.77
CA ARG A 308 8.70 17.21 -4.13
C ARG A 308 7.22 17.41 -3.88
N ARG A 309 6.40 16.50 -4.38
CA ARG A 309 4.95 16.51 -4.15
C ARG A 309 4.66 16.05 -2.73
N GLY A 310 3.71 16.72 -2.06
CA GLY A 310 3.10 16.20 -0.85
C GLY A 310 2.19 15.00 -1.12
N LEU A 311 1.69 14.38 -0.06
CA LEU A 311 0.79 13.22 -0.14
C LEU A 311 -0.42 13.52 -1.05
N ILE A 312 -0.76 12.60 -1.94
CA ILE A 312 -2.02 12.61 -2.69
C ILE A 312 -3.08 11.98 -1.79
N GLU A 313 -3.85 12.82 -1.10
CA GLU A 313 -4.93 12.37 -0.22
C GLU A 313 -6.16 11.98 -1.05
N TYR A 314 -6.90 10.95 -0.57
CA TYR A 314 -8.13 10.48 -1.21
C TYR A 314 -9.24 10.11 -0.20
N LYS A 315 -8.96 10.19 1.12
CA LYS A 315 -9.93 10.02 2.23
C LYS A 315 -10.37 11.36 2.77
#